data_bea3ef1ca231e0405e8a0399ac170283
#
_entry.id   bea3ef1ca231e0405e8a0399ac170283
#
_cell.length_a   1.000
_cell.length_b   1.000
_cell.length_c   1.000
_cell.angle_alpha   90.00
_cell.angle_beta   90.00
_cell.angle_gamma   90.00
#
_symmetry.space_group_name_H-M   'P 1'
#
loop_
_entity.id
_entity.type
_entity.pdbx_description
1 polymer ?
#
loop_
_entity_poly.entity_id
_entity_poly.type
_entity_poly.pdbx_seq_one_letter_code
_entity_poly.pdbx_strand_id
1 'polypeptide(L)'
;LALGSLLGSLLAGRAILRWGRGLVMRIGGIGAIIGILVYTTPHGAFPVTLAGAFIAAMSGSFFISALNAFVMDHQGAAGPSSLLEASAFAAFLCILAPLAVGVMTGTVLGWRAGIWVAVVALVIIEVLRGRNLSVYRTDASELVHELRDKMPKEVYWSLGLFMCFVATEFSMMFWSADLLRERCGFSAGAAASSLGAITGGMLLGRLVGARLAERMSADRLLRAAVVLSLFAFALAWVFTWWPAVLLGLALGGIGLSVQGPLGIARVMQVSNGLTDRASALALVAASVAVATAPIALGVVADHIGVHLAFLMLPMLLGIALIILLVKPVAAQERSELHPA
;
A
#
# COMPACT_ATOMS: atom_id res chain seq x y z
N LEU A 1 -13.41 -7.22 -3.47
CA LEU A 1 -11.97 -7.06 -3.24
C LEU A 1 -11.67 -6.80 -1.76
N ALA A 2 -12.20 -5.75 -1.14
CA ALA A 2 -11.90 -5.38 0.26
C ALA A 2 -12.17 -6.51 1.27
N LEU A 3 -13.29 -7.23 1.14
CA LEU A 3 -13.59 -8.39 1.99
C LEU A 3 -12.57 -9.53 1.82
N GLY A 4 -12.16 -9.83 0.59
CA GLY A 4 -11.14 -10.84 0.32
C GLY A 4 -9.79 -10.45 0.93
N SER A 5 -9.37 -9.20 0.74
CA SER A 5 -8.15 -8.65 1.31
C SER A 5 -8.18 -8.66 2.85
N LEU A 6 -9.30 -8.27 3.46
CA LEU A 6 -9.47 -8.28 4.91
C LEU A 6 -9.36 -9.70 5.48
N LEU A 7 -10.09 -10.66 4.91
CA LEU A 7 -10.04 -12.06 5.36
C LEU A 7 -8.64 -12.66 5.14
N GLY A 8 -8.02 -12.39 3.98
CA GLY A 8 -6.66 -12.81 3.70
C GLY A 8 -5.68 -12.28 4.75
N SER A 9 -5.76 -10.99 5.08
CA SER A 9 -4.88 -10.36 6.07
C SER A 9 -5.09 -10.92 7.49
N LEU A 10 -6.35 -11.17 7.89
CA LEU A 10 -6.67 -11.79 9.18
C LEU A 10 -6.10 -13.21 9.32
N LEU A 11 -6.07 -13.95 8.22
CA LEU A 11 -5.57 -15.33 8.21
C LEU A 11 -4.06 -15.42 7.95
N ALA A 12 -3.45 -14.38 7.32
CA ALA A 12 -2.06 -14.41 6.89
C ALA A 12 -1.09 -14.69 8.05
N GLY A 13 -1.22 -13.99 9.17
CA GLY A 13 -0.34 -14.19 10.33
C GLY A 13 -0.37 -15.64 10.83
N ARG A 14 -1.58 -16.23 10.99
CA ARG A 14 -1.73 -17.63 11.42
C ARG A 14 -1.22 -18.61 10.37
N ALA A 15 -1.43 -18.32 9.08
CA ALA A 15 -0.94 -19.15 7.99
C ALA A 15 0.59 -19.16 7.95
N ILE A 16 1.24 -18.00 8.12
CA ILE A 16 2.70 -17.88 8.13
C ILE A 16 3.30 -18.64 9.32
N LEU A 17 2.73 -18.48 10.51
CA LEU A 17 3.18 -19.20 11.71
C LEU A 17 3.03 -20.72 11.57
N ARG A 18 1.99 -21.21 10.87
CA ARG A 18 1.72 -22.64 10.72
C ARG A 18 2.50 -23.28 9.56
N TRP A 19 2.62 -22.58 8.45
CA TRP A 19 3.12 -23.13 7.18
C TRP A 19 4.45 -22.53 6.74
N GLY A 20 4.89 -21.45 7.37
CA GLY A 20 6.08 -20.68 7.02
C GLY A 20 5.85 -19.71 5.85
N ARG A 21 6.69 -18.69 5.78
CA ARG A 21 6.61 -17.60 4.77
C ARG A 21 6.63 -18.11 3.34
N GLY A 22 7.56 -19.03 3.03
CA GLY A 22 7.75 -19.54 1.67
C GLY A 22 6.52 -20.25 1.10
N LEU A 23 5.85 -21.09 1.90
CA LEU A 23 4.64 -21.78 1.45
C LEU A 23 3.47 -20.82 1.36
N VAL A 24 3.31 -19.89 2.29
CA VAL A 24 2.25 -18.87 2.26
C VAL A 24 2.38 -17.96 1.04
N MET A 25 3.61 -17.52 0.70
CA MET A 25 3.86 -16.76 -0.54
C MET A 25 3.49 -17.55 -1.78
N ARG A 26 3.80 -18.87 -1.82
CA ARG A 26 3.44 -19.74 -2.94
C ARG A 26 1.92 -19.92 -3.06
N ILE A 27 1.25 -20.20 -1.96
CA ILE A 27 -0.23 -20.28 -1.93
C ILE A 27 -0.84 -18.97 -2.38
N GLY A 28 -0.29 -17.83 -1.92
CA GLY A 28 -0.69 -16.49 -2.34
C GLY A 28 -0.49 -16.25 -3.83
N GLY A 29 0.67 -16.58 -4.38
CA GLY A 29 0.98 -16.43 -5.81
C GLY A 29 0.08 -17.29 -6.71
N ILE A 30 -0.03 -18.59 -6.40
CA ILE A 30 -0.88 -19.54 -7.17
C ILE A 30 -2.36 -19.14 -7.04
N GLY A 31 -2.80 -18.81 -5.82
CA GLY A 31 -4.18 -18.39 -5.60
C GLY A 31 -4.53 -17.08 -6.34
N ALA A 32 -3.58 -16.13 -6.42
CA ALA A 32 -3.77 -14.93 -7.23
C ALA A 32 -3.90 -15.23 -8.72
N ILE A 33 -3.07 -16.15 -9.26
CA ILE A 33 -3.18 -16.64 -10.65
C ILE A 33 -4.58 -17.22 -10.90
N ILE A 34 -5.02 -18.14 -10.04
CA ILE A 34 -6.33 -18.77 -10.15
C ILE A 34 -7.44 -17.71 -10.07
N GLY A 35 -7.37 -16.80 -9.10
CA GLY A 35 -8.35 -15.72 -8.92
C GLY A 35 -8.45 -14.81 -10.14
N ILE A 36 -7.32 -14.43 -10.75
CA ILE A 36 -7.29 -13.60 -11.96
C ILE A 36 -7.89 -14.36 -13.16
N LEU A 37 -7.56 -15.63 -13.33
CA LEU A 37 -8.12 -16.45 -14.42
C LEU A 37 -9.63 -16.62 -14.27
N VAL A 38 -10.14 -16.89 -13.07
CA VAL A 38 -11.58 -16.96 -12.78
C VAL A 38 -12.24 -15.60 -13.01
N TYR A 39 -11.63 -14.50 -12.55
CA TYR A 39 -12.13 -13.13 -12.75
C TYR A 39 -12.28 -12.79 -14.25
N THR A 40 -11.37 -13.26 -15.09
CA THR A 40 -11.31 -12.96 -16.52
C THR A 40 -12.00 -14.00 -17.39
N THR A 41 -12.72 -14.98 -16.80
CA THR A 41 -13.43 -16.03 -17.56
C THR A 41 -14.42 -15.41 -18.56
N PRO A 42 -14.36 -15.77 -19.85
CA PRO A 42 -15.33 -15.33 -20.86
C PRO A 42 -16.72 -15.78 -20.48
N HIS A 43 -17.71 -14.90 -20.63
CA HIS A 43 -19.12 -15.18 -20.33
C HIS A 43 -19.41 -15.62 -18.89
N GLY A 44 -18.49 -15.31 -17.93
CA GLY A 44 -18.72 -15.60 -16.53
C GLY A 44 -19.92 -14.82 -15.97
N ALA A 45 -20.78 -15.51 -15.23
CA ALA A 45 -21.82 -14.85 -14.46
C ALA A 45 -21.20 -13.94 -13.41
N PHE A 46 -21.90 -12.85 -13.04
CA PHE A 46 -21.43 -11.90 -12.02
C PHE A 46 -20.89 -12.56 -10.73
N PRO A 47 -21.51 -13.64 -10.18
CA PRO A 47 -20.96 -14.35 -9.03
C PRO A 47 -19.56 -14.96 -9.27
N VAL A 48 -19.28 -15.46 -10.47
CA VAL A 48 -18.00 -16.06 -10.84
C VAL A 48 -16.91 -14.97 -10.86
N THR A 49 -17.20 -13.84 -11.50
CA THR A 49 -16.29 -12.67 -11.51
C THR A 49 -16.03 -12.18 -10.10
N LEU A 50 -17.06 -12.09 -9.25
CA LEU A 50 -16.93 -11.70 -7.86
C LEU A 50 -16.08 -12.68 -7.05
N ALA A 51 -16.28 -13.98 -7.24
CA ALA A 51 -15.48 -15.04 -6.62
C ALA A 51 -14.01 -14.96 -7.04
N GLY A 52 -13.74 -14.77 -8.34
CA GLY A 52 -12.37 -14.57 -8.84
C GLY A 52 -11.68 -13.37 -8.22
N ALA A 53 -12.37 -12.23 -8.16
CA ALA A 53 -11.87 -11.01 -7.52
C ALA A 53 -11.61 -11.21 -6.02
N PHE A 54 -12.48 -11.94 -5.32
CA PHE A 54 -12.32 -12.28 -3.91
C PHE A 54 -11.09 -13.17 -3.68
N ILE A 55 -10.95 -14.24 -4.46
CA ILE A 55 -9.81 -15.17 -4.38
C ILE A 55 -8.51 -14.42 -4.65
N ALA A 56 -8.44 -13.61 -5.71
CA ALA A 56 -7.26 -12.83 -6.06
C ALA A 56 -6.84 -11.88 -4.92
N ALA A 57 -7.80 -11.15 -4.34
CA ALA A 57 -7.53 -10.22 -3.25
C ALA A 57 -7.08 -10.93 -1.96
N MET A 58 -7.72 -12.03 -1.59
CA MET A 58 -7.35 -12.82 -0.41
C MET A 58 -5.94 -13.41 -0.57
N SER A 59 -5.66 -13.99 -1.71
CA SER A 59 -4.36 -14.59 -2.02
C SER A 59 -3.25 -13.54 -2.12
N GLY A 60 -3.55 -12.38 -2.69
CA GLY A 60 -2.62 -11.24 -2.74
C GLY A 60 -2.22 -10.78 -1.33
N SER A 61 -3.16 -10.78 -0.37
CA SER A 61 -2.85 -10.42 1.02
C SER A 61 -1.90 -11.41 1.69
N PHE A 62 -2.02 -12.72 1.43
CA PHE A 62 -1.06 -13.73 1.88
C PHE A 62 0.33 -13.46 1.33
N PHE A 63 0.41 -13.22 0.02
CA PHE A 63 1.68 -12.94 -0.64
C PHE A 63 2.37 -11.71 -0.07
N ILE A 64 1.65 -10.57 -0.01
CA ILE A 64 2.19 -9.29 0.44
C ILE A 64 2.59 -9.33 1.91
N SER A 65 1.79 -9.97 2.78
CA SER A 65 2.12 -10.08 4.21
C SER A 65 3.44 -10.81 4.43
N ALA A 66 3.59 -11.99 3.82
CA ALA A 66 4.79 -12.78 3.96
C ALA A 66 6.01 -12.12 3.28
N LEU A 67 5.81 -11.42 2.15
CA LEU A 67 6.85 -10.69 1.45
C LEU A 67 7.38 -9.52 2.29
N ASN A 68 6.49 -8.72 2.87
CA ASN A 68 6.87 -7.57 3.68
C ASN A 68 7.69 -8.00 4.91
N ALA A 69 7.24 -9.04 5.61
CA ALA A 69 7.97 -9.59 6.76
C ALA A 69 9.34 -10.13 6.34
N PHE A 70 9.40 -10.89 5.23
CA PHE A 70 10.66 -11.40 4.70
C PHE A 70 11.64 -10.28 4.35
N VAL A 71 11.19 -9.24 3.65
CA VAL A 71 12.04 -8.11 3.26
C VAL A 71 12.58 -7.38 4.50
N MET A 72 11.74 -7.14 5.49
CA MET A 72 12.18 -6.45 6.72
C MET A 72 13.24 -7.25 7.49
N ASP A 73 13.03 -8.54 7.66
CA ASP A 73 13.95 -9.37 8.44
C ASP A 73 15.24 -9.65 7.65
N HIS A 74 15.15 -9.91 6.33
CA HIS A 74 16.31 -10.23 5.51
C HIS A 74 17.22 -9.02 5.24
N GLN A 75 16.64 -7.84 5.12
CA GLN A 75 17.35 -6.57 4.85
C GLN A 75 17.73 -5.82 6.13
N GLY A 76 17.18 -6.18 7.28
CA GLY A 76 17.50 -5.55 8.56
C GLY A 76 17.39 -4.03 8.51
N ALA A 77 18.49 -3.32 8.75
CA ALA A 77 18.53 -1.86 8.75
C ALA A 77 18.15 -1.23 7.39
N ALA A 78 18.31 -1.94 6.27
CA ALA A 78 17.90 -1.51 4.93
C ALA A 78 16.44 -1.86 4.60
N GLY A 79 15.73 -2.58 5.47
CA GLY A 79 14.35 -3.01 5.24
C GLY A 79 13.40 -1.88 4.79
N PRO A 80 13.38 -0.71 5.46
CA PRO A 80 12.51 0.40 5.04
C PRO A 80 12.80 0.93 3.64
N SER A 81 14.07 1.06 3.23
CA SER A 81 14.43 1.48 1.88
C SER A 81 14.06 0.42 0.85
N SER A 82 14.28 -0.86 1.16
CA SER A 82 13.91 -1.98 0.28
C SER A 82 12.39 -2.08 0.07
N LEU A 83 11.57 -1.81 1.08
CA LEU A 83 10.11 -1.72 0.93
C LEU A 83 9.69 -0.54 0.05
N LEU A 84 10.38 0.60 0.14
CA LEU A 84 10.15 1.74 -0.75
C LEU A 84 10.50 1.42 -2.21
N GLU A 85 11.62 0.74 -2.45
CA GLU A 85 12.02 0.29 -3.79
C GLU A 85 11.01 -0.70 -4.37
N ALA A 86 10.60 -1.70 -3.59
CA ALA A 86 9.55 -2.64 -4.00
C ALA A 86 8.24 -1.92 -4.32
N SER A 87 7.87 -0.91 -3.52
CA SER A 87 6.69 -0.08 -3.75
C SER A 87 6.83 0.82 -4.98
N ALA A 88 8.03 1.34 -5.27
CA ALA A 88 8.30 2.11 -6.48
C ALA A 88 8.13 1.25 -7.74
N PHE A 89 8.65 0.01 -7.71
CA PHE A 89 8.45 -0.95 -8.78
C PHE A 89 6.97 -1.32 -8.96
N ALA A 90 6.24 -1.54 -7.87
CA ALA A 90 4.80 -1.79 -7.92
C ALA A 90 4.04 -0.60 -8.52
N ALA A 91 4.38 0.65 -8.16
CA ALA A 91 3.78 1.85 -8.75
C ALA A 91 4.05 1.96 -10.26
N PHE A 92 5.27 1.65 -10.69
CA PHE A 92 5.59 1.59 -12.12
C PHE A 92 4.70 0.57 -12.87
N LEU A 93 4.53 -0.62 -12.30
CA LEU A 93 3.64 -1.64 -12.87
C LEU A 93 2.16 -1.17 -12.88
N CYS A 94 1.71 -0.44 -11.86
CA CYS A 94 0.38 0.14 -11.82
C CYS A 94 0.12 1.16 -12.94
N ILE A 95 1.15 1.85 -13.42
CA ILE A 95 1.06 2.74 -14.60
C ILE A 95 1.01 1.92 -15.89
N LEU A 96 1.81 0.86 -15.98
CA LEU A 96 1.85 0.01 -17.18
C LEU A 96 0.59 -0.85 -17.36
N ALA A 97 -0.08 -1.24 -16.27
CA ALA A 97 -1.23 -2.13 -16.35
C ALA A 97 -2.40 -1.56 -17.18
N PRO A 98 -2.87 -0.30 -16.99
CA PRO A 98 -3.89 0.30 -17.84
C PRO A 98 -3.45 0.43 -19.30
N LEU A 99 -2.16 0.72 -19.55
CA LEU A 99 -1.61 0.81 -20.91
C LEU A 99 -1.65 -0.56 -21.59
N ALA A 100 -1.25 -1.63 -20.89
CA ALA A 100 -1.34 -3.00 -21.43
C ALA A 100 -2.78 -3.37 -21.75
N VAL A 101 -3.74 -3.06 -20.87
CA VAL A 101 -5.16 -3.27 -21.11
C VAL A 101 -5.63 -2.46 -22.32
N GLY A 102 -5.25 -1.17 -22.41
CA GLY A 102 -5.63 -0.29 -23.52
C GLY A 102 -5.15 -0.81 -24.88
N VAL A 103 -3.88 -1.20 -24.98
CA VAL A 103 -3.29 -1.78 -26.19
C VAL A 103 -4.00 -3.09 -26.58
N MET A 104 -4.24 -3.97 -25.62
CA MET A 104 -4.86 -5.27 -25.87
C MET A 104 -6.34 -5.18 -26.24
N THR A 105 -7.05 -4.12 -25.82
CA THR A 105 -8.46 -3.92 -26.16
C THR A 105 -8.69 -3.83 -27.67
N GLY A 106 -7.71 -3.31 -28.42
CA GLY A 106 -7.74 -3.26 -29.87
C GLY A 106 -7.40 -4.58 -30.61
N THR A 107 -7.08 -5.64 -29.87
CA THR A 107 -6.72 -6.95 -30.44
C THR A 107 -7.85 -7.95 -30.32
N VAL A 108 -7.74 -9.09 -31.05
CA VAL A 108 -8.71 -10.20 -30.97
C VAL A 108 -8.77 -10.84 -29.57
N LEU A 109 -7.76 -10.66 -28.75
CA LEU A 109 -7.69 -11.17 -27.38
C LEU A 109 -8.42 -10.28 -26.38
N GLY A 110 -8.67 -9.01 -26.74
CA GLY A 110 -9.41 -8.04 -25.92
C GLY A 110 -8.69 -7.66 -24.62
N TRP A 111 -9.35 -6.86 -23.80
CA TRP A 111 -8.84 -6.32 -22.53
C TRP A 111 -8.33 -7.38 -21.54
N ARG A 112 -8.87 -8.60 -21.62
CA ARG A 112 -8.47 -9.71 -20.74
C ARG A 112 -7.00 -10.08 -20.88
N ALA A 113 -6.47 -10.02 -22.11
CA ALA A 113 -5.07 -10.29 -22.38
C ALA A 113 -4.14 -9.30 -21.66
N GLY A 114 -4.56 -8.03 -21.52
CA GLY A 114 -3.82 -7.04 -20.75
C GLY A 114 -3.67 -7.43 -19.26
N ILE A 115 -4.71 -8.03 -18.68
CA ILE A 115 -4.66 -8.55 -17.30
C ILE A 115 -3.83 -9.82 -17.20
N TRP A 116 -3.83 -10.68 -18.23
CA TRP A 116 -3.03 -11.91 -18.24
C TRP A 116 -1.51 -11.68 -18.25
N VAL A 117 -1.05 -10.48 -18.58
CA VAL A 117 0.35 -10.09 -18.39
C VAL A 117 0.76 -10.27 -16.92
N ALA A 118 -0.12 -9.94 -15.98
CA ALA A 118 0.13 -10.17 -14.56
C ALA A 118 0.20 -11.66 -14.20
N VAL A 119 -0.63 -12.49 -14.84
CA VAL A 119 -0.58 -13.96 -14.68
C VAL A 119 0.76 -14.50 -15.15
N VAL A 120 1.22 -14.08 -16.34
CA VAL A 120 2.53 -14.49 -16.89
C VAL A 120 3.66 -14.08 -15.94
N ALA A 121 3.63 -12.84 -15.45
CA ALA A 121 4.63 -12.36 -14.48
C ALA A 121 4.64 -13.21 -13.19
N LEU A 122 3.47 -13.51 -12.63
CA LEU A 122 3.36 -14.37 -11.44
C LEU A 122 3.87 -15.79 -11.69
N VAL A 123 3.55 -16.38 -12.87
CA VAL A 123 4.06 -17.70 -13.25
C VAL A 123 5.60 -17.68 -13.35
N ILE A 124 6.15 -16.65 -14.00
CA ILE A 124 7.62 -16.48 -14.09
C ILE A 124 8.24 -16.40 -12.69
N ILE A 125 7.67 -15.60 -11.79
CA ILE A 125 8.14 -15.47 -10.40
C ILE A 125 8.09 -16.83 -9.69
N GLU A 126 7.01 -17.60 -9.82
CA GLU A 126 6.89 -18.91 -9.18
C GLU A 126 7.89 -19.93 -9.75
N VAL A 127 8.15 -19.90 -11.06
CA VAL A 127 9.17 -20.74 -11.71
C VAL A 127 10.56 -20.35 -11.24
N LEU A 128 10.90 -19.08 -11.22
CA LEU A 128 12.20 -18.57 -10.75
C LEU A 128 12.43 -18.86 -9.26
N ARG A 129 11.39 -18.80 -8.44
CA ARG A 129 11.45 -19.17 -7.02
C ARG A 129 11.84 -20.64 -6.84
N GLY A 130 11.51 -21.50 -7.79
CA GLY A 130 11.86 -22.92 -7.79
C GLY A 130 11.23 -23.70 -6.62
N ARG A 131 11.84 -24.83 -6.29
CA ARG A 131 11.36 -25.72 -5.21
C ARG A 131 12.01 -25.43 -3.85
N ASN A 132 13.12 -24.70 -3.84
CA ASN A 132 13.85 -24.43 -2.61
C ASN A 132 13.23 -23.25 -1.86
N LEU A 133 12.48 -23.55 -0.81
CA LEU A 133 11.86 -22.55 0.07
C LEU A 133 12.69 -22.27 1.33
N SER A 134 13.88 -22.85 1.45
CA SER A 134 14.72 -22.71 2.65
C SER A 134 15.14 -21.26 2.92
N VAL A 135 15.31 -20.46 1.86
CA VAL A 135 15.65 -19.02 1.96
C VAL A 135 14.58 -18.21 2.74
N TYR A 136 13.33 -18.69 2.73
CA TYR A 136 12.21 -18.03 3.41
C TYR A 136 11.91 -18.62 4.80
N ARG A 137 12.78 -19.49 5.33
CA ARG A 137 12.59 -20.08 6.65
C ARG A 137 12.79 -19.03 7.73
N THR A 138 11.86 -19.01 8.66
CA THR A 138 12.02 -18.35 9.95
C THR A 138 12.67 -19.36 10.92
N ASP A 139 13.61 -18.93 11.74
CA ASP A 139 14.23 -19.78 12.73
C ASP A 139 13.22 -20.30 13.75
N ALA A 140 13.41 -21.54 14.24
CA ALA A 140 12.48 -22.14 15.19
C ALA A 140 12.37 -21.33 16.50
N SER A 141 13.43 -20.65 16.92
CA SER A 141 13.44 -19.74 18.07
C SER A 141 12.57 -18.50 17.84
N GLU A 142 12.63 -17.91 16.64
CA GLU A 142 11.79 -16.78 16.25
C GLU A 142 10.32 -17.19 16.19
N LEU A 143 10.02 -18.38 15.66
CA LEU A 143 8.66 -18.89 15.61
C LEU A 143 8.06 -19.10 16.99
N VAL A 144 8.84 -19.61 17.95
CA VAL A 144 8.41 -19.77 19.37
C VAL A 144 8.17 -18.40 19.99
N HIS A 145 9.02 -17.42 19.74
CA HIS A 145 8.84 -16.04 20.19
C HIS A 145 7.56 -15.43 19.61
N GLU A 146 7.34 -15.54 18.30
CA GLU A 146 6.12 -15.09 17.62
C GLU A 146 4.82 -15.70 18.21
N LEU A 147 4.86 -16.95 18.67
CA LEU A 147 3.68 -17.63 19.24
C LEU A 147 3.40 -17.25 20.69
N ARG A 148 4.42 -16.96 21.50
CA ARG A 148 4.29 -16.78 22.95
C ARG A 148 4.11 -15.33 23.36
N ASP A 149 4.74 -14.41 22.67
CA ASP A 149 4.86 -13.04 23.13
C ASP A 149 3.68 -12.16 22.76
N LYS A 150 3.41 -11.21 23.63
CA LYS A 150 2.35 -10.23 23.41
C LYS A 150 2.87 -9.09 22.51
N MET A 151 2.03 -8.65 21.60
CA MET A 151 2.31 -7.52 20.75
C MET A 151 2.56 -6.26 21.60
N PRO A 152 3.69 -5.54 21.39
CA PRO A 152 3.98 -4.30 22.09
C PRO A 152 2.92 -3.22 21.85
N LYS A 153 2.71 -2.34 22.83
CA LYS A 153 1.72 -1.23 22.71
C LYS A 153 2.08 -0.25 21.62
N GLU A 154 3.35 -0.10 21.32
CA GLU A 154 3.92 0.76 20.27
C GLU A 154 3.41 0.35 18.88
N VAL A 155 3.14 -0.93 18.67
CA VAL A 155 2.55 -1.44 17.44
C VAL A 155 1.18 -0.83 17.19
N TYR A 156 0.32 -0.74 18.20
CA TYR A 156 -1.03 -0.19 18.03
C TYR A 156 -1.02 1.31 17.69
N TRP A 157 -0.08 2.09 18.25
CA TRP A 157 0.11 3.48 17.84
C TRP A 157 0.59 3.59 16.39
N SER A 158 1.51 2.71 16.01
CA SER A 158 2.02 2.67 14.63
C SER A 158 0.96 2.15 13.65
N LEU A 159 0.06 1.25 14.05
CA LEU A 159 -1.09 0.84 13.26
C LEU A 159 -2.07 1.99 13.06
N GLY A 160 -2.39 2.76 14.10
CA GLY A 160 -3.24 3.95 14.00
C GLY A 160 -2.65 4.99 13.04
N LEU A 161 -1.34 5.24 13.14
CA LEU A 161 -0.60 6.08 12.21
C LEU A 161 -0.72 5.58 10.76
N PHE A 162 -0.47 4.29 10.54
CA PHE A 162 -0.54 3.66 9.23
C PHE A 162 -1.97 3.71 8.65
N MET A 163 -2.99 3.50 9.48
CA MET A 163 -4.39 3.68 9.07
C MET A 163 -4.67 5.10 8.58
N CYS A 164 -4.18 6.13 9.28
CA CYS A 164 -4.33 7.52 8.83
C CYS A 164 -3.70 7.74 7.46
N PHE A 165 -2.53 7.16 7.19
CA PHE A 165 -1.86 7.26 5.90
C PHE A 165 -2.65 6.60 4.78
N VAL A 166 -3.07 5.35 4.99
CA VAL A 166 -3.86 4.60 3.99
C VAL A 166 -5.22 5.27 3.77
N ALA A 167 -5.89 5.72 4.84
CA ALA A 167 -7.14 6.44 4.75
C ALA A 167 -7.02 7.72 3.91
N THR A 168 -5.95 8.50 4.12
CA THR A 168 -5.68 9.73 3.36
C THR A 168 -5.40 9.41 1.89
N GLU A 169 -4.52 8.43 1.60
CA GLU A 169 -4.15 8.02 0.25
C GLU A 169 -5.38 7.60 -0.56
N PHE A 170 -6.17 6.68 -0.03
CA PHE A 170 -7.32 6.16 -0.77
C PHE A 170 -8.47 7.16 -0.87
N SER A 171 -8.73 7.97 0.16
CA SER A 171 -9.71 9.06 0.05
C SER A 171 -9.30 10.07 -1.01
N MET A 172 -8.02 10.45 -1.08
CA MET A 172 -7.51 11.33 -2.13
C MET A 172 -7.65 10.69 -3.52
N MET A 173 -7.28 9.39 -3.68
CA MET A 173 -7.39 8.69 -4.97
C MET A 173 -8.83 8.58 -5.48
N PHE A 174 -9.80 8.34 -4.60
CA PHE A 174 -11.19 8.15 -5.00
C PHE A 174 -11.94 9.46 -5.24
N TRP A 175 -11.63 10.52 -4.49
CA TRP A 175 -12.45 11.74 -4.48
C TRP A 175 -11.80 12.97 -5.13
N SER A 176 -10.52 12.94 -5.51
CA SER A 176 -9.87 14.10 -6.14
C SER A 176 -10.47 14.49 -7.48
N ALA A 177 -11.00 13.53 -8.24
CA ALA A 177 -11.68 13.83 -9.49
C ALA A 177 -12.97 14.65 -9.25
N ASP A 178 -13.74 14.31 -8.21
CA ASP A 178 -14.96 15.05 -7.86
C ASP A 178 -14.63 16.44 -7.31
N LEU A 179 -13.56 16.56 -6.52
CA LEU A 179 -13.05 17.86 -6.07
C LEU A 179 -12.68 18.76 -7.26
N LEU A 180 -11.99 18.23 -8.27
CA LEU A 180 -11.63 18.99 -9.49
C LEU A 180 -12.85 19.41 -10.31
N ARG A 181 -13.86 18.54 -10.37
CA ARG A 181 -15.13 18.88 -11.06
C ARG A 181 -15.87 20.00 -10.34
N GLU A 182 -15.99 19.89 -9.02
CA GLU A 182 -16.71 20.86 -8.20
C GLU A 182 -15.99 22.23 -8.14
N ARG A 183 -14.65 22.22 -7.98
CA ARG A 183 -13.86 23.44 -7.71
C ARG A 183 -13.31 24.11 -8.97
N CYS A 184 -12.91 23.32 -9.96
CA CYS A 184 -12.24 23.83 -11.15
C CYS A 184 -13.12 23.72 -12.42
N GLY A 185 -14.33 23.19 -12.31
CA GLY A 185 -15.23 23.03 -13.45
C GLY A 185 -14.76 22.01 -14.49
N PHE A 186 -13.94 21.05 -14.11
CA PHE A 186 -13.40 20.03 -15.02
C PHE A 186 -14.51 19.11 -15.53
N SER A 187 -14.43 18.73 -16.80
CA SER A 187 -15.21 17.62 -17.33
C SER A 187 -14.79 16.30 -16.65
N ALA A 188 -15.67 15.30 -16.64
CA ALA A 188 -15.36 13.99 -16.05
C ALA A 188 -14.08 13.37 -16.60
N GLY A 189 -13.85 13.49 -17.91
CA GLY A 189 -12.62 12.97 -18.55
C GLY A 189 -11.37 13.74 -18.14
N ALA A 190 -11.41 15.06 -18.07
CA ALA A 190 -10.29 15.89 -17.63
C ALA A 190 -9.94 15.64 -16.16
N ALA A 191 -10.95 15.53 -15.29
CA ALA A 191 -10.77 15.22 -13.89
C ALA A 191 -10.15 13.83 -13.67
N ALA A 192 -10.64 12.81 -14.39
CA ALA A 192 -10.07 11.46 -14.33
C ALA A 192 -8.60 11.44 -14.81
N SER A 193 -8.28 12.14 -15.91
CA SER A 193 -6.90 12.22 -16.41
C SER A 193 -5.97 12.94 -15.43
N SER A 194 -6.49 13.89 -14.66
CA SER A 194 -5.73 14.66 -13.66
C SER A 194 -5.27 13.82 -12.47
N LEU A 195 -5.85 12.64 -12.23
CA LEU A 195 -5.35 11.68 -11.25
C LEU A 195 -3.93 11.19 -11.59
N GLY A 196 -3.53 11.32 -12.87
CA GLY A 196 -2.14 11.12 -13.30
C GLY A 196 -1.14 12.02 -12.57
N ALA A 197 -1.54 13.21 -12.10
CA ALA A 197 -0.68 14.08 -11.30
C ALA A 197 -0.35 13.44 -9.94
N ILE A 198 -1.35 12.83 -9.28
CA ILE A 198 -1.15 12.12 -8.01
C ILE A 198 -0.25 10.91 -8.22
N THR A 199 -0.57 10.04 -9.17
CA THR A 199 0.18 8.79 -9.43
C THR A 199 1.60 9.06 -9.91
N GLY A 200 1.79 10.07 -10.76
CA GLY A 200 3.11 10.55 -11.18
C GLY A 200 3.92 11.10 -10.01
N GLY A 201 3.28 11.90 -9.15
CA GLY A 201 3.87 12.37 -7.90
C GLY A 201 4.26 11.21 -6.97
N MET A 202 3.40 10.19 -6.84
CA MET A 202 3.70 9.00 -6.04
C MET A 202 4.90 8.21 -6.58
N LEU A 203 5.03 8.06 -7.90
CA LEU A 203 6.19 7.39 -8.49
C LEU A 203 7.48 8.16 -8.19
N LEU A 204 7.49 9.48 -8.47
CA LEU A 204 8.65 10.33 -8.19
C LEU A 204 9.02 10.32 -6.70
N GLY A 205 8.03 10.46 -5.84
CA GLY A 205 8.23 10.47 -4.40
C GLY A 205 8.78 9.14 -3.86
N ARG A 206 8.40 7.99 -4.41
CA ARG A 206 8.97 6.68 -4.05
C ARG A 206 10.42 6.55 -4.48
N LEU A 207 10.76 6.98 -5.70
CA LEU A 207 12.14 6.95 -6.20
C LEU A 207 13.08 7.85 -5.37
N VAL A 208 12.63 9.07 -5.07
CA VAL A 208 13.38 10.01 -4.22
C VAL A 208 13.42 9.51 -2.78
N GLY A 209 12.27 9.05 -2.28
CA GLY A 209 12.10 8.55 -0.91
C GLY A 209 12.98 7.36 -0.58
N ALA A 210 13.17 6.43 -1.53
CA ALA A 210 14.07 5.29 -1.36
C ALA A 210 15.51 5.76 -1.07
N ARG A 211 16.02 6.70 -1.86
CA ARG A 211 17.37 7.29 -1.64
C ARG A 211 17.47 8.10 -0.35
N LEU A 212 16.41 8.82 0.01
CA LEU A 212 16.38 9.58 1.27
C LEU A 212 16.32 8.65 2.49
N ALA A 213 15.61 7.51 2.40
CA ALA A 213 15.53 6.52 3.46
C ALA A 213 16.89 5.87 3.79
N GLU A 214 17.84 5.87 2.85
CA GLU A 214 19.22 5.45 3.10
C GLU A 214 20.01 6.44 3.95
N ARG A 215 19.62 7.74 3.94
CA ARG A 215 20.36 8.84 4.57
C ARG A 215 19.66 9.39 5.82
N MET A 216 18.37 9.15 5.94
CA MET A 216 17.52 9.69 7.02
C MET A 216 16.82 8.54 7.75
N SER A 217 16.48 8.77 9.04
CA SER A 217 15.61 7.83 9.74
C SER A 217 14.19 7.86 9.16
N ALA A 218 13.51 6.70 9.16
CA ALA A 218 12.15 6.55 8.66
C ALA A 218 11.19 7.58 9.28
N ASP A 219 11.30 7.85 10.58
CA ASP A 219 10.46 8.84 11.28
C ASP A 219 10.71 10.29 10.82
N ARG A 220 11.95 10.65 10.48
CA ARG A 220 12.23 11.98 9.92
C ARG A 220 11.64 12.13 8.54
N LEU A 221 11.79 11.10 7.72
CA LEU A 221 11.25 11.09 6.36
C LEU A 221 9.71 11.11 6.40
N LEU A 222 9.07 10.33 7.29
CA LEU A 222 7.63 10.36 7.49
C LEU A 222 7.12 11.74 7.92
N ARG A 223 7.81 12.41 8.88
CA ARG A 223 7.43 13.77 9.29
C ARG A 223 7.52 14.76 8.14
N ALA A 224 8.61 14.73 7.38
CA ALA A 224 8.77 15.60 6.20
C ALA A 224 7.66 15.33 5.16
N ALA A 225 7.33 14.07 4.92
CA ALA A 225 6.28 13.65 3.99
C ALA A 225 4.89 14.11 4.45
N VAL A 226 4.57 14.02 5.74
CA VAL A 226 3.29 14.51 6.29
C VAL A 226 3.19 16.03 6.17
N VAL A 227 4.24 16.77 6.48
CA VAL A 227 4.27 18.23 6.34
C VAL A 227 4.11 18.62 4.87
N LEU A 228 4.79 17.94 3.95
CA LEU A 228 4.61 18.15 2.51
C LEU A 228 3.18 17.86 2.07
N SER A 229 2.56 16.78 2.56
CA SER A 229 1.17 16.44 2.24
C SER A 229 0.17 17.47 2.77
N LEU A 230 0.40 18.01 3.97
CA LEU A 230 -0.43 19.10 4.53
C LEU A 230 -0.30 20.39 3.71
N PHE A 231 0.90 20.77 3.31
CA PHE A 231 1.13 21.92 2.42
C PHE A 231 0.47 21.70 1.05
N ALA A 232 0.64 20.53 0.47
CA ALA A 232 0.05 20.14 -0.82
C ALA A 232 -1.49 20.15 -0.75
N PHE A 233 -2.05 19.66 0.35
CA PHE A 233 -3.49 19.75 0.60
C PHE A 233 -3.95 21.20 0.65
N ALA A 234 -3.29 22.08 1.42
CA ALA A 234 -3.64 23.47 1.52
C ALA A 234 -3.64 24.16 0.14
N LEU A 235 -2.62 23.84 -0.69
CA LEU A 235 -2.54 24.35 -2.05
C LEU A 235 -3.73 23.89 -2.90
N ALA A 236 -4.06 22.60 -2.89
CA ALA A 236 -5.16 22.04 -3.66
C ALA A 236 -6.55 22.50 -3.13
N TRP A 237 -6.68 22.76 -1.82
CA TRP A 237 -7.92 23.10 -1.18
C TRP A 237 -8.28 24.59 -1.25
N VAL A 238 -7.27 25.49 -1.11
CA VAL A 238 -7.48 26.94 -1.10
C VAL A 238 -7.73 27.51 -2.49
N PHE A 239 -6.95 27.06 -3.47
CA PHE A 239 -7.03 27.62 -4.82
C PHE A 239 -8.12 26.97 -5.67
N THR A 240 -8.69 27.76 -6.60
CA THR A 240 -9.61 27.29 -7.66
C THR A 240 -8.94 27.30 -9.02
N TRP A 241 -7.76 27.93 -9.13
CA TRP A 241 -6.97 27.94 -10.36
C TRP A 241 -6.36 26.54 -10.57
N TRP A 242 -6.80 25.88 -11.64
CA TRP A 242 -6.52 24.48 -11.88
C TRP A 242 -5.03 24.08 -11.87
N PRO A 243 -4.05 24.91 -12.34
CA PRO A 243 -2.64 24.52 -12.26
C PRO A 243 -2.13 24.44 -10.82
N ALA A 244 -2.59 25.32 -9.93
CA ALA A 244 -2.24 25.26 -8.51
C ALA A 244 -2.84 24.01 -7.83
N VAL A 245 -4.07 23.65 -8.19
CA VAL A 245 -4.71 22.43 -7.69
C VAL A 245 -3.98 21.19 -8.18
N LEU A 246 -3.61 21.11 -9.47
CA LEU A 246 -2.84 20.00 -10.02
C LEU A 246 -1.44 19.90 -9.39
N LEU A 247 -0.77 21.03 -9.17
CA LEU A 247 0.49 21.06 -8.44
C LEU A 247 0.32 20.53 -7.01
N GLY A 248 -0.73 20.96 -6.32
CA GLY A 248 -1.09 20.44 -4.99
C GLY A 248 -1.30 18.92 -5.02
N LEU A 249 -2.04 18.39 -6.00
CA LEU A 249 -2.25 16.96 -6.15
C LEU A 249 -0.94 16.20 -6.43
N ALA A 250 -0.06 16.74 -7.28
CA ALA A 250 1.25 16.14 -7.57
C ALA A 250 2.16 16.12 -6.33
N LEU A 251 2.27 17.24 -5.61
CA LEU A 251 3.02 17.33 -4.36
C LEU A 251 2.43 16.43 -3.26
N GLY A 252 1.09 16.35 -3.20
CA GLY A 252 0.39 15.41 -2.33
C GLY A 252 0.75 13.97 -2.63
N GLY A 253 0.79 13.60 -3.92
CA GLY A 253 1.28 12.30 -4.37
C GLY A 253 2.71 12.01 -3.92
N ILE A 254 3.63 12.99 -4.03
CA ILE A 254 5.00 12.86 -3.52
C ILE A 254 5.01 12.61 -2.00
N GLY A 255 4.26 13.38 -1.23
CA GLY A 255 4.17 13.20 0.22
C GLY A 255 3.58 11.85 0.63
N LEU A 256 2.46 11.45 0.01
CA LEU A 256 1.77 10.18 0.28
C LEU A 256 2.62 8.96 -0.10
N SER A 257 3.50 9.09 -1.09
CA SER A 257 4.24 7.99 -1.70
C SER A 257 5.05 7.14 -0.72
N VAL A 258 5.63 7.77 0.30
CA VAL A 258 6.49 7.12 1.30
C VAL A 258 5.74 6.73 2.57
N GLN A 259 4.54 7.29 2.80
CA GLN A 259 3.78 7.11 4.02
C GLN A 259 3.31 5.65 4.18
N GLY A 260 2.83 5.02 3.12
CA GLY A 260 2.42 3.61 3.13
C GLY A 260 3.58 2.65 3.45
N PRO A 261 4.62 2.61 2.61
CA PRO A 261 5.77 1.71 2.81
C PRO A 261 6.51 1.93 4.14
N LEU A 262 6.77 3.18 4.51
CA LEU A 262 7.44 3.46 5.78
C LEU A 262 6.51 3.29 6.99
N GLY A 263 5.20 3.49 6.80
CA GLY A 263 4.22 3.22 7.85
C GLY A 263 4.18 1.74 8.22
N ILE A 264 4.13 0.84 7.23
CA ILE A 264 4.17 -0.60 7.49
C ILE A 264 5.54 -1.05 8.02
N ALA A 265 6.64 -0.48 7.51
CA ALA A 265 7.98 -0.73 8.04
C ALA A 265 8.06 -0.37 9.52
N ARG A 266 7.52 0.80 9.91
CA ARG A 266 7.47 1.24 11.30
C ARG A 266 6.67 0.27 12.18
N VAL A 267 5.52 -0.22 11.74
CA VAL A 267 4.72 -1.22 12.48
C VAL A 267 5.55 -2.45 12.77
N MET A 268 6.33 -2.93 11.79
CA MET A 268 7.19 -4.10 11.94
C MET A 268 8.42 -3.81 12.82
N GLN A 269 9.05 -2.64 12.69
CA GLN A 269 10.20 -2.24 13.51
C GLN A 269 9.90 -2.23 15.01
N VAL A 270 8.71 -1.76 15.41
CA VAL A 270 8.33 -1.69 16.82
C VAL A 270 7.71 -2.99 17.36
N SER A 271 7.69 -4.04 16.57
CA SER A 271 7.07 -5.32 16.94
C SER A 271 7.96 -6.21 17.80
N ASN A 272 9.21 -5.84 18.05
CA ASN A 272 10.21 -6.62 18.79
C ASN A 272 10.40 -8.05 18.24
N GLY A 273 10.51 -8.17 16.91
CA GLY A 273 10.69 -9.44 16.21
C GLY A 273 9.38 -10.19 15.88
N LEU A 274 8.19 -9.65 16.24
CA LEU A 274 6.91 -10.23 15.86
C LEU A 274 6.46 -9.77 14.46
N THR A 275 7.36 -9.84 13.48
CA THR A 275 7.25 -9.19 12.17
C THR A 275 6.12 -9.75 11.33
N ASP A 276 5.90 -11.08 11.36
CA ASP A 276 4.83 -11.73 10.61
C ASP A 276 3.45 -11.32 11.09
N ARG A 277 3.27 -11.27 12.42
CA ARG A 277 2.01 -10.82 13.03
C ARG A 277 1.79 -9.33 12.83
N ALA A 278 2.85 -8.52 12.94
CA ALA A 278 2.81 -7.08 12.72
C ALA A 278 2.44 -6.75 11.27
N SER A 279 3.03 -7.43 10.29
CA SER A 279 2.70 -7.29 8.87
C SER A 279 1.24 -7.66 8.58
N ALA A 280 0.77 -8.79 9.12
CA ALA A 280 -0.62 -9.21 8.96
C ALA A 280 -1.61 -8.18 9.56
N LEU A 281 -1.33 -7.68 10.78
CA LEU A 281 -2.14 -6.63 11.41
C LEU A 281 -2.14 -5.33 10.62
N ALA A 282 -1.00 -4.93 10.05
CA ALA A 282 -0.91 -3.75 9.19
C ALA A 282 -1.81 -3.89 7.95
N LEU A 283 -1.84 -5.06 7.31
CA LEU A 283 -2.72 -5.29 6.16
C LEU A 283 -4.21 -5.32 6.56
N VAL A 284 -4.55 -5.82 7.75
CA VAL A 284 -5.92 -5.69 8.30
C VAL A 284 -6.28 -4.22 8.46
N ALA A 285 -5.41 -3.44 9.10
CA ALA A 285 -5.60 -2.00 9.29
C ALA A 285 -5.77 -1.26 7.95
N ALA A 286 -4.92 -1.58 6.96
CA ALA A 286 -5.03 -1.04 5.60
C ALA A 286 -6.38 -1.40 4.95
N SER A 287 -6.80 -2.67 5.03
CA SER A 287 -8.05 -3.13 4.44
C SER A 287 -9.27 -2.42 5.05
N VAL A 288 -9.26 -2.20 6.37
CA VAL A 288 -10.29 -1.42 7.07
C VAL A 288 -10.27 0.04 6.60
N ALA A 289 -9.10 0.67 6.54
CA ALA A 289 -8.96 2.07 6.12
C ALA A 289 -9.46 2.28 4.67
N VAL A 290 -9.06 1.40 3.74
CA VAL A 290 -9.50 1.43 2.33
C VAL A 290 -11.01 1.26 2.20
N ALA A 291 -11.60 0.39 3.01
CA ALA A 291 -13.04 0.13 2.97
C ALA A 291 -13.86 1.28 3.58
N THR A 292 -13.36 1.90 4.65
CA THR A 292 -14.18 2.83 5.45
C THR A 292 -13.93 4.30 5.15
N ALA A 293 -12.68 4.71 4.92
CA ALA A 293 -12.36 6.14 4.82
C ALA A 293 -12.97 6.83 3.59
N PRO A 294 -12.90 6.27 2.35
CA PRO A 294 -13.56 6.88 1.20
C PRO A 294 -15.08 6.94 1.34
N ILE A 295 -15.69 5.92 1.99
CA ILE A 295 -17.13 5.90 2.25
C ILE A 295 -17.49 6.98 3.27
N ALA A 296 -16.73 7.10 4.36
CA ALA A 296 -16.96 8.13 5.36
C ALA A 296 -16.86 9.54 4.76
N LEU A 297 -15.85 9.76 3.90
CA LEU A 297 -15.72 11.03 3.18
C LEU A 297 -16.95 11.26 2.28
N GLY A 298 -17.44 10.24 1.56
CA GLY A 298 -18.63 10.33 0.72
C GLY A 298 -19.87 10.68 1.51
N VAL A 299 -20.13 10.01 2.63
CA VAL A 299 -21.26 10.32 3.51
C VAL A 299 -21.19 11.75 4.02
N VAL A 300 -20.00 12.24 4.38
CA VAL A 300 -19.81 13.64 4.79
C VAL A 300 -20.04 14.57 3.58
N ALA A 301 -19.55 14.22 2.41
CA ALA A 301 -19.70 15.01 1.18
C ALA A 301 -21.17 15.16 0.75
N ASP A 302 -22.00 14.14 0.95
CA ASP A 302 -23.45 14.21 0.68
C ASP A 302 -24.17 15.27 1.52
N HIS A 303 -23.63 15.62 2.70
CA HIS A 303 -24.25 16.60 3.60
C HIS A 303 -23.67 18.01 3.47
N ILE A 304 -22.35 18.14 3.24
CA ILE A 304 -21.65 19.43 3.28
C ILE A 304 -20.85 19.76 2.03
N GLY A 305 -20.93 18.91 0.98
CA GLY A 305 -20.18 19.05 -0.28
C GLY A 305 -18.78 18.44 -0.20
N VAL A 306 -18.24 18.07 -1.37
CA VAL A 306 -16.93 17.40 -1.49
C VAL A 306 -15.82 18.28 -0.94
N HIS A 307 -15.85 19.59 -1.23
CA HIS A 307 -14.82 20.52 -0.79
C HIS A 307 -14.62 20.54 0.72
N LEU A 308 -15.70 20.65 1.52
CA LEU A 308 -15.60 20.66 2.97
C LEU A 308 -15.30 19.27 3.53
N ALA A 309 -15.83 18.21 2.92
CA ALA A 309 -15.54 16.83 3.31
C ALA A 309 -14.05 16.49 3.20
N PHE A 310 -13.32 17.10 2.25
CA PHE A 310 -11.87 16.92 2.10
C PHE A 310 -11.06 17.39 3.31
N LEU A 311 -11.61 18.20 4.22
CA LEU A 311 -10.95 18.56 5.49
C LEU A 311 -10.69 17.34 6.38
N MET A 312 -11.31 16.19 6.11
CA MET A 312 -10.96 14.92 6.76
C MET A 312 -9.49 14.53 6.51
N LEU A 313 -8.92 14.86 5.34
CA LEU A 313 -7.53 14.50 5.01
C LEU A 313 -6.50 15.22 5.91
N PRO A 314 -6.50 16.55 6.04
CA PRO A 314 -5.58 17.21 6.95
C PRO A 314 -5.82 16.87 8.43
N MET A 315 -7.06 16.51 8.83
CA MET A 315 -7.32 15.99 10.18
C MET A 315 -6.59 14.65 10.40
N LEU A 316 -6.68 13.71 9.47
CA LEU A 316 -5.96 12.42 9.52
C LEU A 316 -4.45 12.63 9.53
N LEU A 317 -3.92 13.51 8.66
CA LEU A 317 -2.51 13.86 8.60
C LEU A 317 -2.05 14.57 9.89
N GLY A 318 -2.88 15.40 10.49
CA GLY A 318 -2.63 16.04 11.78
C GLY A 318 -2.51 15.01 12.92
N ILE A 319 -3.43 14.05 12.99
CA ILE A 319 -3.36 12.94 13.94
C ILE A 319 -2.06 12.14 13.71
N ALA A 320 -1.73 11.83 12.46
CA ALA A 320 -0.51 11.13 12.11
C ALA A 320 0.74 11.90 12.57
N LEU A 321 0.78 13.22 12.36
CA LEU A 321 1.88 14.06 12.80
C LEU A 321 2.02 14.08 14.34
N ILE A 322 0.92 14.18 15.05
CA ILE A 322 0.91 14.11 16.52
C ILE A 322 1.50 12.78 17.00
N ILE A 323 1.09 11.64 16.42
CA ILE A 323 1.65 10.33 16.78
C ILE A 323 3.16 10.28 16.51
N LEU A 324 3.62 10.81 15.38
CA LEU A 324 5.05 10.85 15.02
C LEU A 324 5.89 11.73 15.96
N LEU A 325 5.28 12.76 16.55
CA LEU A 325 5.96 13.65 17.49
C LEU A 325 5.96 13.13 18.93
N VAL A 326 4.85 12.52 19.36
CA VAL A 326 4.67 12.03 20.74
C VAL A 326 5.31 10.65 20.95
N LYS A 327 5.36 9.83 19.90
CA LYS A 327 5.87 8.44 19.94
C LYS A 327 6.95 8.21 18.88
N PRO A 328 8.11 8.94 18.94
CA PRO A 328 9.17 8.71 17.98
C PRO A 328 9.75 7.30 18.16
N VAL A 329 10.12 6.65 17.06
CA VAL A 329 10.92 5.41 17.08
C VAL A 329 12.38 5.79 17.00
N ALA A 330 13.18 5.30 17.96
CA ALA A 330 14.62 5.50 17.94
C ALA A 330 15.19 4.92 16.63
N ALA A 331 16.09 5.67 16.00
CA ALA A 331 16.84 5.13 14.87
C ALA A 331 17.67 3.94 15.39
N GLN A 332 17.47 2.75 14.80
CA GLN A 332 18.42 1.66 15.03
C GLN A 332 19.79 2.15 14.60
N GLU A 333 20.73 2.17 15.53
CA GLU A 333 22.09 2.60 15.25
C GLU A 333 22.70 1.69 14.20
N ARG A 334 23.17 2.28 13.11
CA ARG A 334 23.86 1.59 12.00
C ARG A 334 25.28 1.11 12.39
N SER A 335 25.57 0.97 13.69
CA SER A 335 26.92 0.68 14.18
C SER A 335 27.45 -0.73 13.86
N GLU A 336 26.62 -1.63 13.33
CA GLU A 336 27.03 -3.02 13.08
C GLU A 336 27.40 -3.35 11.62
N LEU A 337 27.33 -2.39 10.69
CA LEU A 337 27.53 -2.67 9.25
C LEU A 337 28.94 -2.36 8.72
N HIS A 338 29.87 -1.92 9.54
CA HIS A 338 31.31 -1.82 9.20
C HIS A 338 32.15 -2.38 10.32
N PRO A 339 32.42 -3.71 10.39
CA PRO A 339 33.66 -4.15 10.99
C PRO A 339 34.81 -3.69 10.08
N ALA A 340 35.76 -2.96 10.66
CA ALA A 340 36.95 -2.46 10.01
C ALA A 340 37.82 -3.59 9.40
#